data_2bd1236395af1a66d901b1e0b556c081
#
_entry.id   2bd1236395af1a66d901b1e0b556c081
#
_cell.length_a   1.000
_cell.length_b   1.000
_cell.length_c   1.000
_cell.angle_alpha   90.00
_cell.angle_beta   90.00
_cell.angle_gamma   90.00
#
_symmetry.space_group_name_H-M   'P 1'
#
loop_
_entity.id
_entity.type
_entity.pdbx_description
1 polymer ?
#
loop_
_entity_poly.entity_id
_entity_poly.type
_entity_poly.pdbx_seq_one_letter_code
_entity_poly.pdbx_strand_id
1 'polypeptide(L)'
;MIQIDKQLIRDLYDKAVVNPRLRQNMDLRNSPDDGGQRLLYALMPGTVVPIHRHPMSNETVICLSGKLVEIIYEEEDIAKDFPMGMDAQDVPSGKRFKESAR
;
A
#
# COMPACT_ATOMS: atom_id res chain seq x y z
N MET A 1 -3.73 -7.97 -21.14
CA MET A 1 -2.58 -7.93 -20.20
C MET A 1 -2.35 -6.50 -19.72
N ILE A 2 -2.15 -6.32 -18.43
CA ILE A 2 -1.88 -5.00 -17.84
C ILE A 2 -0.36 -4.86 -17.71
N GLN A 3 0.18 -3.77 -18.24
CA GLN A 3 1.58 -3.43 -18.10
C GLN A 3 1.72 -2.29 -17.09
N ILE A 4 2.53 -2.51 -16.05
CA ILE A 4 2.83 -1.49 -15.07
C ILE A 4 4.06 -0.73 -15.53
N ASP A 5 3.84 0.45 -16.07
CA ASP A 5 4.90 1.33 -16.57
C ASP A 5 4.86 2.69 -15.86
N LYS A 6 5.78 3.57 -16.22
CA LYS A 6 5.87 4.90 -15.61
C LYS A 6 4.60 5.73 -15.80
N GLN A 7 3.96 5.58 -16.95
CA GLN A 7 2.74 6.34 -17.25
C GLN A 7 1.58 5.89 -16.37
N LEU A 8 1.40 4.58 -16.20
CA LEU A 8 0.37 4.03 -15.33
C LEU A 8 0.56 4.49 -13.89
N ILE A 9 1.78 4.45 -13.39
CA ILE A 9 2.12 4.89 -12.03
C ILE A 9 1.82 6.38 -11.87
N ARG A 10 2.21 7.20 -12.84
CA ARG A 10 1.96 8.64 -12.81
C ARG A 10 0.46 8.95 -12.79
N ASP A 11 -0.30 8.29 -13.65
CA ASP A 11 -1.75 8.48 -13.72
C ASP A 11 -2.42 8.10 -12.39
N LEU A 12 -1.95 7.04 -11.76
CA LEU A 12 -2.49 6.62 -10.48
C LEU A 12 -2.17 7.63 -9.37
N TYR A 13 -0.96 8.18 -9.36
CA TYR A 13 -0.59 9.25 -8.43
C TYR A 13 -1.44 10.51 -8.66
N ASP A 14 -1.68 10.89 -9.90
CA ASP A 14 -2.51 12.06 -10.22
C ASP A 14 -3.92 11.90 -9.66
N LYS A 15 -4.49 10.72 -9.73
CA LYS A 15 -5.79 10.41 -9.15
C LYS A 15 -5.74 10.41 -7.61
N ALA A 16 -4.67 9.90 -7.03
CA ALA A 16 -4.52 9.86 -5.58
C ALA A 16 -4.42 11.26 -4.98
N VAL A 17 -3.69 12.16 -5.63
CA VAL A 17 -3.51 13.55 -5.16
C VAL A 17 -4.84 14.28 -5.01
N VAL A 18 -5.77 14.06 -5.93
CA VAL A 18 -7.07 14.74 -5.92
C VAL A 18 -8.15 13.93 -5.18
N ASN A 19 -7.85 12.73 -4.76
CA ASN A 19 -8.78 11.91 -4.00
C ASN A 19 -8.87 12.44 -2.56
N PRO A 20 -10.08 12.58 -1.99
CA PRO A 20 -10.21 13.04 -0.61
C PRO A 20 -9.47 12.19 0.42
N ARG A 21 -9.25 10.91 0.13
CA ARG A 21 -8.51 10.00 0.99
C ARG A 21 -7.01 10.01 0.72
N LEU A 22 -6.53 10.77 -0.27
CA LEU A 22 -5.13 10.83 -0.68
C LEU A 22 -4.56 9.46 -1.04
N ARG A 23 -5.39 8.62 -1.64
CA ARG A 23 -4.98 7.30 -2.12
C ARG A 23 -5.88 6.88 -3.27
N GLN A 24 -5.34 6.02 -4.14
CA GLN A 24 -6.07 5.48 -5.28
C GLN A 24 -5.59 4.06 -5.53
N ASN A 25 -6.52 3.15 -5.78
CA ASN A 25 -6.16 1.79 -6.15
C ASN A 25 -6.56 1.47 -7.59
N MET A 26 -5.97 0.41 -8.10
CA MET A 26 -6.34 -0.20 -9.36
C MET A 26 -6.36 -1.71 -9.17
N ASP A 27 -7.49 -2.34 -9.49
CA ASP A 27 -7.64 -3.78 -9.42
C ASP A 27 -6.96 -4.42 -10.64
N LEU A 28 -6.03 -5.32 -10.38
CA LEU A 28 -5.26 -6.00 -11.42
C LEU A 28 -5.79 -7.42 -11.73
N ARG A 29 -6.90 -7.81 -11.14
CA ARG A 29 -7.49 -9.13 -11.42
C ARG A 29 -7.93 -9.21 -12.87
N ASN A 30 -7.85 -10.43 -13.43
CA ASN A 30 -8.29 -10.68 -14.81
C ASN A 30 -9.82 -10.64 -14.92
N SER A 31 -10.53 -11.01 -13.86
CA SER A 31 -12.00 -10.99 -13.80
C SER A 31 -12.45 -10.92 -12.35
N PRO A 32 -13.73 -10.60 -12.09
CA PRO A 32 -14.27 -10.62 -10.73
C PRO A 32 -14.18 -11.98 -10.03
N ASP A 33 -14.13 -13.06 -10.81
CA ASP A 33 -14.06 -14.43 -10.29
C ASP A 33 -12.63 -14.90 -10.01
N ASP A 34 -11.62 -14.07 -10.35
CA ASP A 34 -10.22 -14.39 -10.09
C ASP A 34 -9.96 -14.35 -8.59
N GLY A 35 -9.61 -15.49 -8.00
CA GLY A 35 -9.32 -15.61 -6.58
C GLY A 35 -7.98 -15.01 -6.18
N GLY A 36 -7.11 -14.72 -7.12
CA GLY A 36 -5.82 -14.08 -6.87
C GLY A 36 -5.97 -12.56 -6.83
N GLN A 37 -6.22 -12.01 -5.65
CA GLN A 37 -6.40 -10.58 -5.49
C GLN A 37 -5.07 -9.85 -5.67
N ARG A 38 -5.01 -8.94 -6.63
CA ARG A 38 -3.84 -8.11 -6.92
C ARG A 38 -4.30 -6.67 -7.07
N LEU A 39 -3.74 -5.78 -6.27
CA LEU A 39 -4.10 -4.37 -6.27
C LEU A 39 -2.85 -3.52 -6.39
N LEU A 40 -2.91 -2.49 -7.21
CA LEU A 40 -1.91 -1.44 -7.28
C LEU A 40 -2.43 -0.25 -6.49
N TYR A 41 -1.63 0.24 -5.53
CA TYR A 41 -2.02 1.35 -4.68
C TYR A 41 -1.05 2.51 -4.85
N ALA A 42 -1.60 3.71 -5.07
CA ALA A 42 -0.88 4.96 -4.88
C ALA A 42 -1.30 5.56 -3.54
N LEU A 43 -0.33 5.81 -2.68
CA LEU A 43 -0.55 6.34 -1.35
C LEU A 43 0.21 7.67 -1.23
N MET A 44 -0.52 8.74 -0.96
CA MET A 44 0.08 10.06 -0.81
C MET A 44 0.40 10.35 0.65
N PRO A 45 1.40 11.19 0.93
CA PRO A 45 1.65 11.65 2.30
C PRO A 45 0.39 12.25 2.90
N GLY A 46 0.09 11.90 4.14
CA GLY A 46 -1.12 12.37 4.82
C GLY A 46 -2.32 11.44 4.70
N THR A 47 -2.28 10.43 3.82
CA THR A 47 -3.36 9.45 3.80
C THR A 47 -3.37 8.64 5.09
N VAL A 48 -4.56 8.28 5.54
CA VAL A 48 -4.75 7.45 6.73
C VAL A 48 -5.32 6.10 6.30
N VAL A 49 -4.57 5.05 6.53
CA VAL A 49 -5.02 3.67 6.31
C VAL A 49 -5.34 3.09 7.68
N PRO A 50 -6.63 2.76 7.96
CA PRO A 50 -6.99 2.19 9.25
C PRO A 50 -6.27 0.87 9.50
N ILE A 51 -5.98 0.59 10.77
CA ILE A 51 -5.43 -0.70 11.16
C ILE A 51 -6.45 -1.78 10.82
N HIS A 52 -6.03 -2.78 10.07
CA HIS A 52 -6.89 -3.87 9.65
C HIS A 52 -6.07 -5.15 9.52
N ARG A 53 -6.75 -6.28 9.36
CA ARG A 53 -6.09 -7.56 9.14
C ARG A 53 -6.85 -8.39 8.11
N HIS A 54 -6.14 -9.34 7.52
CA HIS A 54 -6.67 -10.25 6.52
C HIS A 54 -6.66 -11.68 7.08
N PRO A 55 -7.67 -12.08 7.85
CA PRO A 55 -7.64 -13.36 8.58
C PRO A 55 -7.72 -14.59 7.68
N MET A 56 -8.19 -14.43 6.46
CA MET A 56 -8.45 -15.54 5.54
C MET A 56 -7.48 -15.60 4.36
N SER A 57 -6.49 -14.72 4.31
CA SER A 57 -5.58 -14.68 3.17
C SER A 57 -4.18 -14.25 3.58
N ASN A 58 -3.20 -14.63 2.75
CA ASN A 58 -1.85 -14.11 2.84
C ASN A 58 -1.73 -12.85 1.98
N GLU A 59 -0.81 -11.98 2.37
CA GLU A 59 -0.57 -10.74 1.65
C GLU A 59 0.91 -10.62 1.30
N THR A 60 1.19 -10.21 0.05
CA THR A 60 2.52 -9.83 -0.40
C THR A 60 2.47 -8.37 -0.79
N VAL A 61 3.36 -7.57 -0.23
CA VAL A 61 3.43 -6.13 -0.50
C VAL A 61 4.78 -5.82 -1.14
N ILE A 62 4.75 -5.11 -2.26
CA ILE A 62 5.94 -4.69 -2.99
C ILE A 62 5.87 -3.18 -3.19
N CYS A 63 6.92 -2.47 -2.78
CA CYS A 63 7.03 -1.03 -3.01
C CYS A 63 7.68 -0.79 -4.37
N LEU A 64 6.91 -0.33 -5.35
CA LEU A 64 7.37 -0.10 -6.72
C LEU A 64 7.99 1.27 -6.91
N SER A 65 7.57 2.27 -6.15
CA SER A 65 8.00 3.65 -6.30
C SER A 65 7.91 4.38 -4.98
N GLY A 66 8.87 5.25 -4.71
CA GLY A 66 8.89 6.02 -3.48
C GLY A 66 9.31 5.21 -2.27
N LYS A 67 8.86 5.65 -1.11
CA LYS A 67 9.22 5.05 0.17
C LYS A 67 7.99 4.99 1.07
N LEU A 68 7.88 3.91 1.83
CA LEU A 68 6.85 3.78 2.87
C LEU A 68 7.38 2.91 4.02
N VAL A 69 6.70 2.96 5.14
CA VAL A 69 6.92 2.02 6.23
C VAL A 69 5.61 1.31 6.49
N GLU A 70 5.62 -0.01 6.36
CA GLU A 70 4.50 -0.84 6.79
C GLU A 70 4.68 -1.18 8.26
N ILE A 71 3.65 -0.92 9.08
CA ILE A 71 3.67 -1.20 10.50
C ILE A 71 2.72 -2.36 10.77
N ILE A 72 3.27 -3.46 11.27
CA ILE A 72 2.49 -4.66 11.58
C ILE A 72 2.40 -4.80 13.09
N TYR A 73 1.17 -4.83 13.60
CA TYR A 73 0.89 -5.04 15.02
C TYR A 73 0.71 -6.54 15.27
N GLU A 74 1.65 -7.15 15.98
CA GLU A 74 1.57 -8.58 16.33
C GLU A 74 0.63 -8.81 17.50
N GLU A 75 0.61 -7.87 18.44
CA GLU A 75 -0.27 -7.81 19.59
C GLU A 75 -0.74 -6.37 19.76
N GLU A 76 -1.64 -6.13 20.70
CA GLU A 76 -2.31 -4.85 20.87
C GLU A 76 -1.35 -3.63 20.91
N ASP A 77 -0.21 -3.77 21.58
CA ASP A 77 0.77 -2.69 21.74
C ASP A 77 2.14 -3.00 21.13
N ILE A 78 2.27 -4.14 20.44
CA ILE A 78 3.55 -4.56 19.87
C ILE A 78 3.48 -4.44 18.36
N ALA A 79 4.30 -3.54 17.82
CA ALA A 79 4.36 -3.28 16.39
C ALA A 79 5.79 -3.46 15.87
N LYS A 80 5.89 -3.89 14.63
CA LYS A 80 7.16 -3.94 13.89
C LYS A 80 7.06 -3.07 12.65
N ASP A 81 8.09 -2.27 12.42
CA ASP A 81 8.21 -1.41 11.26
C ASP A 81 8.96 -2.13 10.14
N PHE A 82 8.41 -2.11 8.93
CA PHE A 82 9.02 -2.67 7.74
C PHE A 82 9.23 -1.56 6.71
N PRO A 83 10.41 -0.90 6.71
CA PRO A 83 10.74 0.11 5.71
C PRO A 83 10.80 -0.51 4.30
N MET A 84 10.19 0.15 3.33
CA MET A 84 10.10 -0.34 1.96
C MET A 84 10.46 0.76 0.98
N GLY A 85 11.13 0.38 -0.09
CA GLY A 85 11.61 1.31 -1.10
C GLY A 85 13.09 1.64 -0.94
N MET A 86 13.63 2.44 -1.88
CA MET A 86 15.02 2.84 -1.85
C MET A 86 15.26 3.81 -0.68
N ASP A 87 16.31 3.57 0.13
CA ASP A 87 16.65 4.36 1.32
C ASP A 87 15.48 4.46 2.31
N ALA A 88 14.76 3.35 2.48
CA ALA A 88 13.53 3.30 3.27
C ALA A 88 13.72 3.62 4.75
N GLN A 89 14.94 3.48 5.28
CA GLN A 89 15.26 3.83 6.67
C GLN A 89 15.01 5.30 6.98
N ASP A 90 15.07 6.15 5.96
CA ASP A 90 14.92 7.60 6.11
C ASP A 90 13.47 8.07 5.95
N VAL A 91 12.50 7.15 5.88
CA VAL A 91 11.10 7.53 5.72
C VAL A 91 10.59 8.27 6.96
N PRO A 92 10.10 9.52 6.80
CA PRO A 92 9.53 10.28 7.92
C PRO A 92 8.31 9.60 8.50
N SER A 93 8.06 9.81 9.81
CA SER A 93 6.93 9.22 10.52
C SER A 93 5.58 9.51 9.87
N GLY A 94 5.41 10.69 9.27
CA GLY A 94 4.16 11.07 8.60
C GLY A 94 3.84 10.28 7.34
N LYS A 95 4.76 9.43 6.87
CA LYS A 95 4.56 8.55 5.71
C LYS A 95 4.34 7.09 6.10
N ARG A 96 3.99 6.82 7.34
CA ARG A 96 3.77 5.47 7.84
C ARG A 96 2.32 5.05 7.70
N PHE A 97 2.10 3.81 7.28
CA PHE A 97 0.80 3.18 7.11
C PHE A 97 0.71 2.00 8.06
N LYS A 98 -0.41 1.88 8.77
CA LYS A 98 -0.56 0.91 9.85
C LYS A 98 -1.48 -0.22 9.44
N GLU A 99 -1.01 -1.45 9.62
CA GLU A 99 -1.80 -2.66 9.44
C GLU A 99 -1.62 -3.57 10.65
N SER A 100 -2.67 -4.29 11.04
CA SER A 100 -2.56 -5.25 12.12
C SER A 100 -2.09 -6.61 11.57
N ALA A 101 -1.25 -7.31 12.33
CA ALA A 101 -0.96 -8.71 12.07
C ALA A 101 -2.20 -9.55 12.34
N ARG A 102 -2.24 -10.71 11.73
CA ARG A 102 -3.32 -11.67 11.88
C ARG A 102 -3.37 -12.29 13.24
#